data_65c5cb95ae00aaa03627e5a83532aef0
#
_entry.id   65c5cb95ae00aaa03627e5a83532aef0
#
_cell.length_a   1.000
_cell.length_b   1.000
_cell.length_c   1.000
_cell.angle_alpha   90.00
_cell.angle_beta   90.00
_cell.angle_gamma   90.00
#
_symmetry.space_group_name_H-M   'P 1'
#
loop_
_entity.id
_entity.type
_entity.pdbx_description
1 polymer ?
#
loop_
_entity_poly.entity_id
_entity_poly.type
_entity_poly.pdbx_seq_one_letter_code
_entity_poly.pdbx_strand_id
1 'polypeptide(L)'
;MKIAASLLSSLVICFAAFPQGKVVTAAQANGTYRSGSNEIKILALGHNKLRIQMDLAFEYKSPNGPTANVGESHGEATIENDVATFRPEGTEDCTITIKFLPRNRIKVSEDHILNCGWGFNVTADGTYRKVRAGKPKFDEDR
;
A
#
# COMPACT_ATOMS: atom_id res chain seq x y z
N MET A 1 -13.16 48.93 54.04
CA MET A 1 -13.47 47.55 53.60
C MET A 1 -13.21 47.49 52.11
N LYS A 2 -12.09 46.93 51.66
CA LYS A 2 -11.70 46.83 50.25
C LYS A 2 -11.91 45.37 49.82
N ILE A 3 -12.86 45.14 48.92
CA ILE A 3 -13.12 43.80 48.33
C ILE A 3 -12.29 43.71 47.09
N ALA A 4 -11.28 42.83 47.11
CA ALA A 4 -10.48 42.49 45.93
C ALA A 4 -11.18 41.37 45.14
N ALA A 5 -11.66 41.69 43.95
CA ALA A 5 -12.22 40.71 43.00
C ALA A 5 -11.05 40.04 42.24
N SER A 6 -10.84 38.75 42.49
CA SER A 6 -9.89 37.91 41.76
C SER A 6 -10.54 37.38 40.49
N LEU A 7 -10.09 37.84 39.32
CA LEU A 7 -10.47 37.29 38.02
C LEU A 7 -9.62 36.04 37.75
N LEU A 8 -10.24 34.85 37.84
CA LEU A 8 -9.69 33.60 37.34
C LEU A 8 -9.89 33.56 35.82
N SER A 9 -8.78 33.75 35.09
CA SER A 9 -8.75 33.56 33.62
C SER A 9 -8.63 32.09 33.32
N SER A 10 -9.72 31.44 32.90
CA SER A 10 -9.68 30.05 32.42
C SER A 10 -9.08 29.97 31.00
N LEU A 11 -7.85 29.45 30.93
CA LEU A 11 -7.21 29.17 29.68
C LEU A 11 -7.81 27.89 29.03
N VAL A 12 -8.68 28.04 28.03
CA VAL A 12 -9.22 26.93 27.26
C VAL A 12 -8.18 26.49 26.25
N ILE A 13 -7.51 25.36 26.52
CA ILE A 13 -6.59 24.72 25.58
C ILE A 13 -7.43 23.91 24.59
N CYS A 14 -7.67 24.44 23.40
CA CYS A 14 -8.22 23.70 22.27
C CYS A 14 -7.18 22.70 21.75
N PHE A 15 -7.33 21.42 22.11
CA PHE A 15 -6.60 20.35 21.42
C PHE A 15 -7.21 20.21 20.02
N ALA A 16 -6.48 20.61 19.00
CA ALA A 16 -6.79 20.28 17.63
C ALA A 16 -6.68 18.75 17.47
N ALA A 17 -7.82 18.06 17.40
CA ALA A 17 -7.86 16.65 17.05
C ALA A 17 -7.47 16.52 15.57
N PHE A 18 -6.23 16.12 15.29
CA PHE A 18 -5.83 15.70 13.95
C PHE A 18 -6.65 14.45 13.58
N PRO A 19 -7.23 14.38 12.38
CA PRO A 19 -7.90 13.18 11.92
C PRO A 19 -6.87 12.07 11.84
N GLN A 20 -6.90 11.15 12.79
CA GLN A 20 -6.08 9.95 12.73
C GLN A 20 -6.60 9.09 11.58
N GLY A 21 -5.71 8.77 10.62
CA GLY A 21 -6.02 7.85 9.54
C GLY A 21 -6.55 6.53 10.12
N LYS A 22 -7.49 5.91 9.42
CA LYS A 22 -8.11 4.67 9.88
C LYS A 22 -7.08 3.54 9.88
N VAL A 23 -6.87 2.91 11.03
CA VAL A 23 -5.98 1.74 11.15
C VAL A 23 -6.58 0.57 10.38
N VAL A 24 -5.77 -0.05 9.51
CA VAL A 24 -6.13 -1.24 8.74
C VAL A 24 -5.82 -2.49 9.55
N THR A 25 -6.81 -3.36 9.74
CA THR A 25 -6.62 -4.65 10.42
C THR A 25 -5.96 -5.68 9.50
N ALA A 26 -5.37 -6.74 10.09
CA ALA A 26 -4.82 -7.86 9.31
C ALA A 26 -5.87 -8.47 8.37
N ALA A 27 -7.10 -8.67 8.82
CA ALA A 27 -8.18 -9.21 7.99
C ALA A 27 -8.52 -8.28 6.81
N GLN A 28 -8.41 -6.96 6.98
CA GLN A 28 -8.62 -5.99 5.91
C GLN A 28 -7.45 -5.96 4.92
N ALA A 29 -6.20 -6.11 5.41
CA ALA A 29 -5.00 -6.09 4.57
C ALA A 29 -4.80 -7.40 3.80
N ASN A 30 -4.96 -8.56 4.48
CA ASN A 30 -4.68 -9.86 3.89
C ASN A 30 -5.53 -10.14 2.66
N GLY A 31 -4.89 -10.59 1.61
CA GLY A 31 -5.58 -11.01 0.40
C GLY A 31 -4.76 -10.92 -0.87
N THR A 32 -5.42 -11.32 -1.96
CA THR A 32 -4.95 -11.14 -3.32
C THR A 32 -5.77 -10.06 -3.98
N TYR A 33 -5.09 -9.09 -4.57
CA TYR A 33 -5.68 -7.92 -5.23
C TYR A 33 -5.32 -7.94 -6.71
N ARG A 34 -6.26 -7.53 -7.58
CA ARG A 34 -6.04 -7.48 -9.04
C ARG A 34 -6.50 -6.17 -9.66
N SER A 35 -5.77 -5.80 -10.72
CA SER A 35 -6.13 -4.73 -11.65
C SER A 35 -5.68 -5.15 -13.06
N GLY A 36 -6.61 -5.51 -13.94
CA GLY A 36 -6.26 -6.12 -15.22
C GLY A 36 -5.44 -7.39 -15.02
N SER A 37 -4.28 -7.47 -15.67
CA SER A 37 -3.32 -8.59 -15.56
C SER A 37 -2.39 -8.48 -14.36
N ASN A 38 -2.43 -7.38 -13.62
CA ASN A 38 -1.60 -7.17 -12.45
C ASN A 38 -2.21 -7.83 -11.20
N GLU A 39 -1.38 -8.50 -10.42
CA GLU A 39 -1.75 -9.13 -9.15
C GLU A 39 -0.83 -8.67 -8.02
N ILE A 40 -1.41 -8.39 -6.86
CA ILE A 40 -0.67 -8.05 -5.64
C ILE A 40 -1.17 -8.94 -4.50
N LYS A 41 -0.25 -9.63 -3.84
CA LYS A 41 -0.52 -10.45 -2.66
C LYS A 41 -0.01 -9.73 -1.42
N ILE A 42 -0.85 -9.60 -0.40
CA ILE A 42 -0.55 -8.89 0.85
C ILE A 42 -0.85 -9.78 2.04
N LEU A 43 0.13 -9.90 2.94
CA LEU A 43 0.01 -10.61 4.21
C LEU A 43 0.49 -9.73 5.36
N ALA A 44 -0.35 -9.50 6.35
CA ALA A 44 0.03 -8.82 7.59
C ALA A 44 0.88 -9.75 8.47
N LEU A 45 2.07 -9.27 8.83
CA LEU A 45 3.04 -9.99 9.66
C LEU A 45 2.96 -9.59 11.15
N GLY A 46 2.16 -8.57 11.50
CA GLY A 46 2.18 -7.93 12.81
C GLY A 46 3.23 -6.80 12.88
N HIS A 47 3.23 -6.05 13.99
CA HIS A 47 4.19 -4.97 14.26
C HIS A 47 4.31 -3.96 13.10
N ASN A 48 3.17 -3.59 12.48
CA ASN A 48 3.10 -2.68 11.33
C ASN A 48 3.91 -3.15 10.11
N LYS A 49 4.07 -4.46 9.93
CA LYS A 49 4.76 -5.07 8.80
C LYS A 49 3.79 -5.84 7.91
N LEU A 50 4.00 -5.73 6.61
CA LEU A 50 3.32 -6.51 5.59
C LEU A 50 4.37 -7.25 4.74
N ARG A 51 4.06 -8.48 4.33
CA ARG A 51 4.75 -9.15 3.21
C ARG A 51 3.99 -8.88 1.94
N ILE A 52 4.70 -8.44 0.90
CA ILE A 52 4.14 -8.06 -0.40
C ILE A 52 4.79 -8.91 -1.48
N GLN A 53 4.00 -9.37 -2.43
CA GLN A 53 4.45 -9.87 -3.73
C GLN A 53 3.62 -9.18 -4.80
N MET A 54 4.28 -8.73 -5.87
CA MET A 54 3.67 -8.12 -7.04
C MET A 54 4.03 -8.89 -8.28
N ASP A 55 3.04 -9.26 -9.07
CA ASP A 55 3.16 -9.88 -10.38
C ASP A 55 2.46 -8.95 -11.37
N LEU A 56 3.25 -8.25 -12.20
CA LEU A 56 2.79 -7.17 -13.06
C LEU A 56 3.01 -7.54 -14.52
N ALA A 57 2.12 -7.09 -15.40
CA ALA A 57 2.23 -7.34 -16.82
C ALA A 57 1.72 -6.14 -17.64
N PHE A 58 2.44 -5.85 -18.72
CA PHE A 58 1.98 -4.97 -19.79
C PHE A 58 1.80 -5.81 -21.05
N GLU A 59 0.54 -6.14 -21.36
CA GLU A 59 0.20 -6.96 -22.53
C GLU A 59 0.16 -6.12 -23.80
N TYR A 60 0.73 -6.67 -24.88
CA TYR A 60 0.70 -6.04 -26.20
C TYR A 60 0.66 -7.08 -27.33
N LYS A 61 0.28 -6.64 -28.51
CA LYS A 61 0.30 -7.48 -29.71
C LYS A 61 1.63 -7.32 -30.43
N SER A 62 2.32 -8.44 -30.68
CA SER A 62 3.50 -8.49 -31.53
C SER A 62 3.17 -9.16 -32.86
N PRO A 63 4.06 -9.08 -33.88
CA PRO A 63 3.89 -9.80 -35.14
C PRO A 63 3.74 -11.31 -34.97
N ASN A 64 4.27 -11.87 -33.86
CA ASN A 64 4.21 -13.29 -33.54
C ASN A 64 3.04 -13.67 -32.62
N GLY A 65 2.12 -12.75 -32.37
CA GLY A 65 0.95 -12.94 -31.51
C GLY A 65 0.99 -12.13 -30.21
N PRO A 66 0.05 -12.38 -29.30
CA PRO A 66 -0.01 -11.71 -28.00
C PRO A 66 1.23 -12.02 -27.16
N THR A 67 1.78 -11.01 -26.51
CA THR A 67 2.92 -11.13 -25.59
C THR A 67 2.80 -10.11 -24.45
N ALA A 68 3.69 -10.17 -23.47
CA ALA A 68 3.70 -9.24 -22.36
C ALA A 68 5.13 -8.92 -21.90
N ASN A 69 5.35 -7.68 -21.48
CA ASN A 69 6.44 -7.33 -20.60
C ASN A 69 5.98 -7.57 -19.17
N VAL A 70 6.86 -8.07 -18.32
CA VAL A 70 6.53 -8.44 -16.94
C VAL A 70 7.40 -7.71 -15.92
N GLY A 71 6.89 -7.60 -14.70
CA GLY A 71 7.63 -7.14 -13.54
C GLY A 71 7.21 -7.97 -12.33
N GLU A 72 8.20 -8.50 -11.62
CA GLU A 72 8.00 -9.25 -10.39
C GLU A 72 8.77 -8.59 -9.27
N SER A 73 8.15 -8.50 -8.10
CA SER A 73 8.84 -8.01 -6.91
C SER A 73 8.22 -8.58 -5.65
N HIS A 74 9.04 -8.70 -4.62
CA HIS A 74 8.63 -9.15 -3.30
C HIS A 74 9.42 -8.42 -2.21
N GLY A 75 8.98 -8.54 -0.98
CA GLY A 75 9.65 -7.97 0.18
C GLY A 75 8.67 -7.56 1.27
N GLU A 76 9.18 -6.80 2.22
CA GLU A 76 8.40 -6.27 3.33
C GLU A 76 8.03 -4.81 3.11
N ALA A 77 6.85 -4.44 3.56
CA ALA A 77 6.38 -3.07 3.65
C ALA A 77 6.15 -2.68 5.12
N THR A 78 6.24 -1.39 5.40
CA THR A 78 5.81 -0.82 6.68
C THR A 78 4.48 -0.11 6.48
N ILE A 79 3.49 -0.38 7.34
CA ILE A 79 2.19 0.25 7.29
C ILE A 79 1.98 1.21 8.45
N GLU A 80 1.50 2.40 8.16
CA GLU A 80 1.02 3.39 9.12
C GLU A 80 -0.42 3.75 8.77
N ASN A 81 -1.35 3.49 9.69
CA ASN A 81 -2.79 3.66 9.48
C ASN A 81 -3.28 2.89 8.24
N ASP A 82 -3.62 3.58 7.16
CA ASP A 82 -4.13 3.03 5.90
C ASP A 82 -3.13 3.11 4.74
N VAL A 83 -1.87 3.50 5.01
CA VAL A 83 -0.83 3.66 4.00
C VAL A 83 0.35 2.76 4.29
N ALA A 84 0.69 1.89 3.35
CA ALA A 84 1.91 1.09 3.39
C ALA A 84 2.96 1.64 2.42
N THR A 85 4.22 1.63 2.88
CA THR A 85 5.39 1.96 2.07
C THR A 85 6.16 0.68 1.81
N PHE A 86 6.24 0.30 0.56
CA PHE A 86 6.92 -0.90 0.07
C PHE A 86 8.17 -0.53 -0.72
N ARG A 87 9.27 -1.18 -0.38
CA ARG A 87 10.53 -1.11 -1.13
C ARG A 87 10.88 -2.51 -1.57
N PRO A 88 10.76 -2.80 -2.89
CA PRO A 88 11.07 -4.11 -3.42
C PRO A 88 12.52 -4.51 -3.12
N GLU A 89 12.72 -5.78 -2.79
CA GLU A 89 14.07 -6.32 -2.61
C GLU A 89 14.89 -6.22 -3.91
N GLY A 90 16.18 -5.90 -3.77
CA GLY A 90 17.08 -5.74 -4.92
C GLY A 90 16.98 -4.39 -5.63
N THR A 91 16.16 -3.45 -5.14
CA THR A 91 16.06 -2.09 -5.70
C THR A 91 16.37 -1.07 -4.61
N GLU A 92 17.24 -0.09 -4.88
CA GLU A 92 17.61 0.93 -3.90
C GLU A 92 16.65 2.13 -3.93
N ASP A 93 16.17 2.50 -5.12
CA ASP A 93 15.44 3.75 -5.36
C ASP A 93 13.94 3.56 -5.61
N CYS A 94 13.46 2.34 -5.79
CA CYS A 94 12.04 2.08 -5.99
C CYS A 94 11.28 2.15 -4.67
N THR A 95 10.32 3.06 -4.61
CA THR A 95 9.38 3.17 -3.49
C THR A 95 7.96 3.13 -4.01
N ILE A 96 7.15 2.25 -3.45
CA ILE A 96 5.77 2.04 -3.82
C ILE A 96 4.89 2.33 -2.61
N THR A 97 3.91 3.20 -2.82
CA THR A 97 2.91 3.53 -1.81
C THR A 97 1.64 2.75 -2.08
N ILE A 98 1.13 2.04 -1.08
CA ILE A 98 -0.12 1.29 -1.12
C ILE A 98 -1.08 1.89 -0.13
N LYS A 99 -2.14 2.55 -0.60
CA LYS A 99 -3.21 3.09 0.23
C LYS A 99 -4.40 2.14 0.26
N PHE A 100 -4.79 1.71 1.45
CA PHE A 100 -5.99 0.90 1.63
C PHE A 100 -7.24 1.79 1.55
N LEU A 101 -8.17 1.40 0.71
CA LEU A 101 -9.41 2.13 0.43
C LEU A 101 -10.63 1.33 0.93
N PRO A 102 -11.79 1.98 1.14
CA PRO A 102 -13.04 1.29 1.41
C PRO A 102 -13.39 0.26 0.31
N ARG A 103 -14.25 -0.71 0.66
CA ARG A 103 -14.77 -1.74 -0.26
C ARG A 103 -13.70 -2.64 -0.85
N ASN A 104 -12.76 -3.09 -0.01
CA ASN A 104 -11.74 -4.07 -0.41
C ASN A 104 -10.91 -3.65 -1.64
N ARG A 105 -10.47 -2.40 -1.67
CA ARG A 105 -9.62 -1.84 -2.72
C ARG A 105 -8.33 -1.31 -2.13
N ILE A 106 -7.31 -1.25 -2.96
CA ILE A 106 -6.08 -0.53 -2.69
C ILE A 106 -5.76 0.38 -3.87
N LYS A 107 -5.16 1.53 -3.59
CA LYS A 107 -4.53 2.39 -4.59
C LYS A 107 -3.02 2.27 -4.46
N VAL A 108 -2.36 1.97 -5.56
CA VAL A 108 -0.90 1.82 -5.64
C VAL A 108 -0.34 2.97 -6.46
N SER A 109 0.76 3.53 -6.00
CA SER A 109 1.49 4.62 -6.66
C SER A 109 2.99 4.38 -6.55
N GLU A 110 3.71 4.55 -7.63
CA GLU A 110 5.17 4.46 -7.72
C GLU A 110 5.79 5.84 -7.70
N ASP A 111 6.88 6.02 -6.95
CA ASP A 111 7.62 7.28 -6.93
C ASP A 111 8.69 7.34 -8.04
N HIS A 112 9.29 6.18 -8.36
CA HIS A 112 10.39 6.09 -9.34
C HIS A 112 10.21 4.86 -10.26
N ILE A 113 9.39 4.99 -11.28
CA ILE A 113 9.05 3.89 -12.20
C ILE A 113 10.31 3.25 -12.83
N LEU A 114 11.28 4.06 -13.27
CA LEU A 114 12.48 3.56 -13.96
C LEU A 114 13.43 2.78 -13.06
N ASN A 115 13.32 2.94 -11.74
CA ASN A 115 14.23 2.34 -10.77
C ASN A 115 13.65 1.06 -10.14
N CYS A 116 12.43 0.67 -10.50
CA CYS A 116 11.80 -0.56 -10.01
C CYS A 116 12.28 -1.83 -10.74
N GLY A 117 13.03 -1.69 -11.82
CA GLY A 117 13.66 -2.82 -12.52
C GLY A 117 12.70 -3.67 -13.35
N TRP A 118 11.51 -3.16 -13.64
CA TRP A 118 10.50 -3.89 -14.41
C TRP A 118 10.65 -3.73 -15.91
N GLY A 119 9.96 -4.58 -16.66
CA GLY A 119 9.91 -4.52 -18.11
C GLY A 119 9.33 -3.22 -18.65
N PHE A 120 9.54 -2.96 -19.94
CA PHE A 120 9.08 -1.73 -20.58
C PHE A 120 7.55 -1.56 -20.48
N ASN A 121 7.09 -0.37 -20.08
CA ASN A 121 5.69 -0.01 -19.84
C ASN A 121 5.00 -0.80 -18.69
N VAL A 122 5.73 -1.60 -17.93
CA VAL A 122 5.17 -2.23 -16.72
C VAL A 122 5.10 -1.21 -15.60
N THR A 123 3.97 -1.14 -14.91
CA THR A 123 3.76 -0.27 -13.76
C THR A 123 2.85 -0.93 -12.73
N ALA A 124 3.09 -0.67 -11.45
CA ALA A 124 2.18 -1.03 -10.38
C ALA A 124 1.09 0.02 -10.14
N ASP A 125 1.19 1.20 -10.77
CA ASP A 125 0.20 2.26 -10.58
C ASP A 125 -1.20 1.79 -10.91
N GLY A 126 -2.14 2.08 -10.02
CA GLY A 126 -3.54 1.77 -10.28
C GLY A 126 -4.37 1.53 -9.04
N THR A 127 -5.63 1.23 -9.27
CA THR A 127 -6.57 0.80 -8.23
C THR A 127 -6.85 -0.69 -8.41
N TYR A 128 -6.57 -1.44 -7.38
CA TYR A 128 -6.74 -2.89 -7.33
C TYR A 128 -7.93 -3.24 -6.46
N ARG A 129 -8.64 -4.29 -6.83
CA ARG A 129 -9.74 -4.86 -6.05
C ARG A 129 -9.32 -6.18 -5.44
N LYS A 130 -9.66 -6.42 -4.19
CA LYS A 130 -9.45 -7.72 -3.55
C LYS A 130 -10.32 -8.77 -4.23
N VAL A 131 -9.67 -9.79 -4.80
CA VAL A 131 -10.33 -10.92 -5.48
C VAL A 131 -10.34 -12.17 -4.62
N ARG A 132 -9.45 -12.25 -3.62
CA ARG A 132 -9.41 -13.33 -2.64
C ARG A 132 -9.05 -12.76 -1.27
N ALA A 133 -9.87 -13.07 -0.27
CA ALA A 133 -9.64 -12.72 1.12
C ALA A 133 -8.78 -13.77 1.84
N GLY A 134 -8.24 -13.39 3.00
CA GLY A 134 -7.42 -14.27 3.84
C GLY A 134 -5.95 -14.29 3.43
N LYS A 135 -5.21 -15.22 4.01
CA LYS A 135 -3.77 -15.34 3.77
C LYS A 135 -3.48 -15.82 2.35
N PRO A 136 -2.77 -15.03 1.52
CA PRO A 136 -2.40 -15.47 0.18
C PRO A 136 -1.29 -16.52 0.24
N LYS A 137 -1.17 -17.33 -0.83
CA LYS A 137 0.00 -18.20 -1.05
C LYS A 137 1.00 -17.43 -1.90
N PHE A 138 2.22 -17.33 -1.43
CA PHE A 138 3.34 -16.74 -2.16
C PHE A 138 4.03 -17.78 -3.04
N ASP A 139 4.67 -17.35 -4.11
CA ASP A 139 5.30 -18.29 -5.05
C ASP A 139 6.56 -18.96 -4.47
N GLU A 140 7.22 -18.31 -3.53
CA GLU A 140 8.36 -18.85 -2.77
C GLU A 140 7.96 -19.96 -1.79
N ASP A 141 6.67 -20.11 -1.49
CA ASP A 141 6.15 -21.14 -0.58
C ASP A 141 5.76 -22.45 -1.33
N ARG A 142 6.10 -22.58 -2.62
CA ARG A 142 5.77 -23.73 -3.48
C ARG A 142 6.91 -24.71 -3.66
#